data_d60298117dceb64a44c9d965e82214f4
#
_entry.id   d60298117dceb64a44c9d965e82214f4
#
_cell.length_a   1.000
_cell.length_b   1.000
_cell.length_c   1.000
_cell.angle_alpha   90.00
_cell.angle_beta   90.00
_cell.angle_gamma   90.00
#
_symmetry.space_group_name_H-M   'P 1'
#
loop_
_entity.id
_entity.type
_entity.pdbx_description
1 polymer ?
#
loop_
_entity_poly.entity_id
_entity_poly.type
_entity_poly.pdbx_seq_one_letter_code
_entity_poly.pdbx_strand_id
1 'polypeptide(L)'
;MKLGFINFSSEEQLKMHQVIQAIQEHQAIDELGLGRIRDAFSNKLFPGISTLHNRAKYYAILPSLFLEAEKGTYKSANEVRAKVLNLEIKLTRQLLRGTEPANNWGITGSSVIDAAEAENSKYVKYDPVYIYYGALVSYGMILTNSNIYSLIYEKSKTIHKQPKKYISQDEEKEMGDANQLSGNYQLFDGGGLSYTFDGYTPINIDLTSDEAKFIKDKIIASSIAKDSFLATILRDNYPIGLVQKSYFDLGDQWKKYITDEHFMIYTLSARFSKFQYLLRLVYNYVFYTRTDRTEEAEKEFERYEQLKKEWKSDISEENLFQALDFVGYTLQDNGSIKFCKEAC
;
A
#
# COMPACT_ATOMS: atom_id res chain seq x y z
N MET A 1 10.58 -16.26 -17.35
CA MET A 1 10.24 -17.35 -16.42
C MET A 1 8.79 -17.72 -16.71
N LYS A 2 8.49 -18.87 -17.31
CA LYS A 2 7.13 -19.33 -17.56
C LYS A 2 6.59 -19.93 -16.27
N LEU A 3 5.62 -19.27 -15.63
CA LEU A 3 4.81 -19.86 -14.57
C LEU A 3 3.94 -20.95 -15.22
N GLY A 4 4.32 -22.21 -15.04
CA GLY A 4 3.47 -23.33 -15.39
C GLY A 4 2.32 -23.41 -14.38
N PHE A 5 1.08 -23.35 -14.86
CA PHE A 5 -0.08 -23.74 -14.06
C PHE A 5 0.05 -25.26 -13.81
N ILE A 6 0.28 -25.63 -12.55
CA ILE A 6 0.17 -27.02 -12.11
C ILE A 6 -1.33 -27.32 -12.05
N ASN A 7 -1.81 -28.24 -12.87
CA ASN A 7 -3.15 -28.79 -12.74
C ASN A 7 -3.18 -29.65 -11.47
N PHE A 8 -3.71 -29.08 -10.40
CA PHE A 8 -3.97 -29.85 -9.19
C PHE A 8 -5.05 -30.90 -9.45
N SER A 9 -4.83 -32.12 -8.98
CA SER A 9 -5.88 -33.12 -8.94
C SER A 9 -7.06 -32.63 -8.08
N SER A 10 -8.25 -33.16 -8.30
CA SER A 10 -9.45 -32.78 -7.51
C SER A 10 -9.24 -32.99 -6.01
N GLU A 11 -8.41 -33.94 -5.62
CA GLU A 11 -8.05 -34.23 -4.22
C GLU A 11 -7.09 -33.19 -3.63
N GLU A 12 -6.12 -32.72 -4.43
CA GLU A 12 -5.22 -31.63 -4.03
C GLU A 12 -5.95 -30.29 -3.97
N GLN A 13 -6.92 -30.05 -4.88
CA GLN A 13 -7.79 -28.87 -4.81
C GLN A 13 -8.65 -28.89 -3.54
N LEU A 14 -9.17 -30.08 -3.15
CA LEU A 14 -9.94 -30.22 -1.93
C LEU A 14 -9.08 -29.98 -0.68
N LYS A 15 -7.88 -30.53 -0.63
CA LYS A 15 -6.90 -30.29 0.45
C LYS A 15 -6.49 -28.84 0.52
N MET A 16 -6.26 -28.20 -0.62
CA MET A 16 -5.92 -26.77 -0.67
C MET A 16 -7.11 -25.90 -0.23
N HIS A 17 -8.35 -26.27 -0.59
CA HIS A 17 -9.55 -25.59 -0.09
C HIS A 17 -9.72 -25.73 1.42
N GLN A 18 -9.45 -26.91 1.97
CA GLN A 18 -9.48 -27.15 3.41
C GLN A 18 -8.40 -26.34 4.16
N VAL A 19 -7.20 -26.24 3.60
CA VAL A 19 -6.12 -25.38 4.14
C VAL A 19 -6.50 -23.91 4.07
N ILE A 20 -7.05 -23.45 2.93
CA ILE A 20 -7.53 -22.08 2.76
C ILE A 20 -8.70 -21.78 3.71
N GLN A 21 -9.64 -22.70 3.90
CA GLN A 21 -10.73 -22.57 4.86
C GLN A 21 -10.22 -22.53 6.29
N ALA A 22 -9.28 -23.41 6.68
CA ALA A 22 -8.65 -23.37 8.00
C ALA A 22 -7.88 -22.05 8.26
N ILE A 23 -7.23 -21.50 7.23
CA ILE A 23 -6.60 -20.18 7.29
C ILE A 23 -7.66 -19.07 7.43
N GLN A 24 -8.80 -19.19 6.78
CA GLN A 24 -9.90 -18.20 6.85
C GLN A 24 -10.68 -18.27 8.17
N GLU A 25 -10.90 -19.49 8.72
CA GLU A 25 -11.64 -19.69 9.96
C GLU A 25 -10.88 -19.25 11.21
N HIS A 26 -9.54 -19.23 11.18
CA HIS A 26 -8.74 -18.93 12.36
C HIS A 26 -8.11 -17.52 12.38
N GLN A 27 -8.34 -16.65 11.39
CA GLN A 27 -7.57 -15.40 11.28
C GLN A 27 -6.05 -15.63 11.51
N ALA A 28 -5.55 -16.81 11.13
CA ALA A 28 -4.23 -17.34 11.42
C ALA A 28 -3.09 -16.59 10.73
N ILE A 29 -3.29 -15.32 10.41
CA ILE A 29 -2.40 -14.61 9.49
C ILE A 29 -1.16 -14.10 10.22
N ASP A 30 -1.17 -14.01 11.54
CA ASP A 30 0.00 -13.54 12.30
C ASP A 30 -0.02 -14.01 13.77
N GLU A 31 -0.15 -15.31 14.00
CA GLU A 31 -0.14 -15.88 15.37
C GLU A 31 1.13 -15.53 16.14
N LEU A 32 2.26 -15.37 15.43
CA LEU A 32 3.53 -14.95 16.02
C LEU A 32 3.68 -13.42 16.11
N GLY A 33 2.75 -12.63 15.55
CA GLY A 33 2.83 -11.17 15.54
C GLY A 33 3.94 -10.58 14.68
N LEU A 34 4.60 -11.39 13.83
CA LEU A 34 5.73 -10.96 13.00
C LEU A 34 5.33 -9.91 11.96
N GLY A 35 4.11 -9.98 11.45
CA GLY A 35 3.55 -8.98 10.55
C GLY A 35 3.45 -7.61 11.20
N ARG A 36 3.06 -7.53 12.46
CA ARG A 36 3.00 -6.27 13.23
C ARG A 36 4.37 -5.63 13.39
N ILE A 37 5.40 -6.42 13.60
CA ILE A 37 6.79 -5.93 13.73
C ILE A 37 7.25 -5.37 12.39
N ARG A 38 7.04 -6.11 11.30
CA ARG A 38 7.32 -5.64 9.94
C ARG A 38 6.61 -4.32 9.64
N ASP A 39 5.32 -4.25 9.97
CA ASP A 39 4.50 -3.06 9.71
C ASP A 39 4.95 -1.87 10.58
N ALA A 40 5.42 -2.12 11.82
CA ALA A 40 5.98 -1.08 12.67
C ALA A 40 7.27 -0.50 12.05
N PHE A 41 8.19 -1.33 11.56
CA PHE A 41 9.37 -0.85 10.81
C PHE A 41 8.98 -0.13 9.53
N SER A 42 8.05 -0.68 8.76
CA SER A 42 7.56 -0.06 7.54
C SER A 42 6.97 1.33 7.80
N ASN A 43 6.15 1.47 8.83
CA ASN A 43 5.56 2.74 9.22
C ASN A 43 6.57 3.78 9.73
N LYS A 44 7.68 3.33 10.32
CA LYS A 44 8.77 4.23 10.75
C LYS A 44 9.61 4.71 9.57
N LEU A 45 9.97 3.81 8.65
CA LEU A 45 10.84 4.12 7.52
C LEU A 45 10.07 4.74 6.33
N PHE A 46 8.89 4.21 6.03
CA PHE A 46 8.08 4.53 4.84
C PHE A 46 6.60 4.72 5.22
N PRO A 47 6.26 5.68 6.09
CA PRO A 47 4.88 5.85 6.56
C PRO A 47 3.91 6.07 5.39
N GLY A 48 2.80 5.36 5.43
CA GLY A 48 1.77 5.41 4.39
C GLY A 48 2.00 4.48 3.20
N ILE A 49 3.20 3.89 3.03
CA ILE A 49 3.46 2.94 1.94
C ILE A 49 3.13 1.51 2.40
N SER A 50 2.51 0.73 1.52
CA SER A 50 2.27 -0.70 1.69
C SER A 50 2.89 -1.51 0.55
N THR A 51 2.99 -2.82 0.74
CA THR A 51 3.49 -3.76 -0.28
C THR A 51 2.63 -3.83 -1.54
N LEU A 52 1.41 -3.28 -1.50
CA LEU A 52 0.49 -3.22 -2.63
C LEU A 52 0.72 -1.99 -3.52
N HIS A 53 1.53 -1.02 -3.09
CA HIS A 53 1.82 0.21 -3.83
C HIS A 53 2.87 -0.04 -4.92
N ASN A 54 2.45 -0.61 -6.03
CA ASN A 54 3.34 -1.03 -7.10
C ASN A 54 3.82 0.12 -8.00
N ARG A 55 3.01 1.20 -8.14
CA ARG A 55 3.31 2.32 -9.05
C ARG A 55 3.03 3.66 -8.39
N ALA A 56 4.01 4.53 -8.37
CA ALA A 56 3.89 5.87 -7.79
C ALA A 56 2.92 6.78 -8.56
N LYS A 57 2.61 6.48 -9.81
CA LYS A 57 1.64 7.22 -10.64
C LYS A 57 0.29 7.42 -9.97
N TYR A 58 -0.16 6.44 -9.19
CA TYR A 58 -1.45 6.51 -8.49
C TYR A 58 -1.51 7.62 -7.44
N TYR A 59 -0.38 8.00 -6.82
CA TYR A 59 -0.35 9.16 -5.92
C TYR A 59 -0.65 10.47 -6.62
N ALA A 60 -0.23 10.62 -7.87
CA ALA A 60 -0.48 11.83 -8.64
C ALA A 60 -1.89 11.86 -9.24
N ILE A 61 -2.38 10.73 -9.74
CA ILE A 61 -3.59 10.71 -10.56
C ILE A 61 -4.88 10.52 -9.75
N LEU A 62 -4.86 9.79 -8.63
CA LEU A 62 -6.08 9.54 -7.85
C LEU A 62 -6.69 10.81 -7.21
N PRO A 63 -5.93 11.77 -6.67
CA PRO A 63 -6.51 13.03 -6.23
C PRO A 63 -7.27 13.76 -7.33
N SER A 64 -6.74 13.77 -8.56
CA SER A 64 -7.41 14.36 -9.73
C SER A 64 -8.65 13.57 -10.16
N LEU A 65 -8.66 12.24 -9.97
CA LEU A 65 -9.82 11.40 -10.20
C LEU A 65 -10.98 11.75 -9.25
N PHE A 66 -10.67 12.02 -7.98
CA PHE A 66 -11.65 12.48 -7.01
C PHE A 66 -12.16 13.89 -7.34
N LEU A 67 -11.28 14.80 -7.77
CA LEU A 67 -11.69 16.14 -8.25
C LEU A 67 -12.62 16.05 -9.45
N GLU A 68 -12.42 15.07 -10.34
CA GLU A 68 -13.35 14.79 -11.44
C GLU A 68 -14.70 14.26 -10.94
N ALA A 69 -14.68 13.38 -9.94
CA ALA A 69 -15.90 12.88 -9.32
C ALA A 69 -16.69 14.01 -8.61
N GLU A 70 -16.03 14.99 -7.99
CA GLU A 70 -16.69 16.14 -7.35
C GLU A 70 -17.54 17.01 -8.30
N LYS A 71 -17.25 16.98 -9.60
CA LYS A 71 -18.03 17.76 -10.60
C LYS A 71 -19.42 17.20 -10.86
N GLY A 72 -19.69 15.98 -10.41
CA GLY A 72 -20.97 15.30 -10.64
C GLY A 72 -22.08 15.71 -9.69
N THR A 73 -23.32 15.38 -10.07
CA THR A 73 -24.51 15.47 -9.22
C THR A 73 -25.00 14.08 -8.88
N TYR A 74 -25.26 13.82 -7.62
CA TYR A 74 -25.54 12.49 -7.12
C TYR A 74 -26.80 12.47 -6.22
N LYS A 75 -27.50 11.35 -6.21
CA LYS A 75 -28.65 11.09 -5.32
C LYS A 75 -28.24 10.40 -4.02
N SER A 76 -27.04 9.79 -3.99
CA SER A 76 -26.52 9.05 -2.83
C SER A 76 -25.00 8.91 -2.86
N ALA A 77 -24.38 8.61 -1.73
CA ALA A 77 -22.98 8.24 -1.64
C ALA A 77 -22.61 6.99 -2.47
N ASN A 78 -23.56 6.06 -2.66
CA ASN A 78 -23.37 4.88 -3.50
C ASN A 78 -23.22 5.26 -4.99
N GLU A 79 -23.92 6.26 -5.46
CA GLU A 79 -23.74 6.78 -6.84
C GLU A 79 -22.37 7.43 -7.01
N VAL A 80 -21.87 8.15 -5.99
CA VAL A 80 -20.50 8.66 -6.00
C VAL A 80 -19.49 7.53 -6.12
N ARG A 81 -19.67 6.47 -5.30
CA ARG A 81 -18.80 5.28 -5.35
C ARG A 81 -18.83 4.61 -6.72
N ALA A 82 -19.99 4.45 -7.31
CA ALA A 82 -20.14 3.89 -8.66
C ALA A 82 -19.45 4.78 -9.72
N LYS A 83 -19.54 6.11 -9.58
CA LYS A 83 -18.83 7.04 -10.45
C LYS A 83 -17.31 6.91 -10.32
N VAL A 84 -16.78 6.86 -9.10
CA VAL A 84 -15.35 6.67 -8.83
C VAL A 84 -14.88 5.36 -9.43
N LEU A 85 -15.57 4.25 -9.21
CA LEU A 85 -15.26 2.96 -9.82
C LEU A 85 -15.22 3.01 -11.35
N ASN A 86 -16.18 3.70 -11.97
CA ASN A 86 -16.18 3.88 -13.42
C ASN A 86 -14.96 4.68 -13.90
N LEU A 87 -14.55 5.71 -13.15
CA LEU A 87 -13.36 6.48 -13.46
C LEU A 87 -12.08 5.64 -13.31
N GLU A 88 -11.99 4.76 -12.32
CA GLU A 88 -10.86 3.83 -12.16
C GLU A 88 -10.76 2.84 -13.31
N ILE A 89 -11.88 2.29 -13.78
CA ILE A 89 -11.92 1.42 -14.96
C ILE A 89 -11.42 2.16 -16.20
N LYS A 90 -11.89 3.39 -16.41
CA LYS A 90 -11.43 4.24 -17.51
C LYS A 90 -9.94 4.55 -17.39
N LEU A 91 -9.46 4.88 -16.20
CA LEU A 91 -8.06 5.10 -15.92
C LEU A 91 -7.22 3.86 -16.25
N THR A 92 -7.64 2.67 -15.84
CA THR A 92 -6.92 1.41 -16.16
C THR A 92 -6.77 1.23 -17.67
N ARG A 93 -7.83 1.48 -18.47
CA ARG A 93 -7.74 1.43 -19.93
C ARG A 93 -6.76 2.45 -20.50
N GLN A 94 -6.80 3.68 -20.01
CA GLN A 94 -5.90 4.74 -20.45
C GLN A 94 -4.44 4.42 -20.14
N LEU A 95 -4.17 3.85 -18.96
CA LEU A 95 -2.85 3.38 -18.56
C LEU A 95 -2.36 2.22 -19.44
N LEU A 96 -3.23 1.25 -19.74
CA LEU A 96 -2.89 0.14 -20.65
C LEU A 96 -2.61 0.62 -22.07
N ARG A 97 -3.32 1.65 -22.55
CA ARG A 97 -3.09 2.25 -23.90
C ARG A 97 -1.84 3.09 -23.96
N GLY A 98 -1.47 3.74 -22.88
CA GLY A 98 -0.34 4.68 -22.83
C GLY A 98 0.97 4.04 -22.36
N THR A 99 0.95 2.74 -21.99
CA THR A 99 2.11 2.03 -21.45
C THR A 99 2.46 0.86 -22.35
N GLU A 100 3.74 0.73 -22.68
CA GLU A 100 4.23 -0.41 -23.44
C GLU A 100 3.92 -1.73 -22.70
N PRO A 101 3.50 -2.83 -23.42
CA PRO A 101 3.13 -4.10 -22.80
C PRO A 101 4.21 -4.69 -21.88
N ALA A 102 5.47 -4.49 -22.19
CA ALA A 102 6.60 -4.96 -21.38
C ALA A 102 6.70 -4.20 -20.03
N ASN A 103 6.09 -3.02 -19.92
CA ASN A 103 6.16 -2.14 -18.74
C ASN A 103 4.82 -1.99 -18.00
N ASN A 104 3.79 -2.73 -18.40
CA ASN A 104 2.44 -2.61 -17.84
C ASN A 104 2.25 -3.30 -16.47
N TRP A 105 3.29 -3.89 -15.90
CA TRP A 105 3.23 -4.49 -14.57
C TRP A 105 2.85 -3.44 -13.51
N GLY A 106 2.08 -3.85 -12.50
CA GLY A 106 1.62 -2.98 -11.42
C GLY A 106 0.49 -2.03 -11.80
N ILE A 107 -0.04 -2.07 -13.04
CA ILE A 107 -1.30 -1.42 -13.38
C ILE A 107 -2.42 -2.24 -12.75
N THR A 108 -3.09 -1.65 -11.74
CA THR A 108 -4.18 -2.33 -11.03
C THR A 108 -5.36 -2.58 -11.97
N GLY A 109 -5.84 -3.81 -12.01
CA GLY A 109 -6.94 -4.20 -12.88
C GLY A 109 -6.55 -4.62 -14.29
N SER A 110 -5.26 -4.58 -14.67
CA SER A 110 -4.78 -4.95 -16.00
C SER A 110 -5.11 -6.40 -16.41
N SER A 111 -5.36 -7.30 -15.45
CA SER A 111 -5.73 -8.69 -15.70
C SER A 111 -7.20 -8.89 -16.04
N VAL A 112 -8.06 -7.91 -15.78
CA VAL A 112 -9.53 -8.02 -15.93
C VAL A 112 -10.10 -6.96 -16.86
N ILE A 113 -9.34 -5.92 -17.17
CA ILE A 113 -9.74 -4.83 -18.05
C ILE A 113 -9.04 -4.97 -19.40
N ASP A 114 -9.82 -5.05 -20.47
CA ASP A 114 -9.32 -4.95 -21.82
C ASP A 114 -9.27 -3.49 -22.27
N ALA A 115 -8.13 -3.09 -22.82
CA ALA A 115 -7.97 -1.74 -23.38
C ALA A 115 -8.90 -1.51 -24.61
N ALA A 116 -9.28 -2.55 -25.31
CA ALA A 116 -10.12 -2.48 -26.52
C ALA A 116 -11.63 -2.47 -26.22
N GLU A 117 -12.07 -3.07 -25.11
CA GLU A 117 -13.49 -3.16 -24.78
C GLU A 117 -14.07 -1.85 -24.26
N ALA A 118 -15.30 -1.53 -24.69
CA ALA A 118 -15.99 -0.30 -24.27
C ALA A 118 -16.60 -0.38 -22.87
N GLU A 119 -17.07 -1.57 -22.45
CA GLU A 119 -17.73 -1.78 -21.16
C GLU A 119 -17.21 -3.05 -20.49
N ASN A 120 -16.80 -2.90 -19.20
CA ASN A 120 -16.50 -4.03 -18.33
C ASN A 120 -17.46 -4.01 -17.14
N SER A 121 -18.15 -5.13 -16.92
CA SER A 121 -19.07 -5.31 -15.81
C SER A 121 -18.39 -5.70 -14.49
N LYS A 122 -17.12 -6.10 -14.54
CA LYS A 122 -16.35 -6.56 -13.38
C LYS A 122 -15.05 -5.80 -13.25
N TYR A 123 -14.68 -5.48 -12.02
CA TYR A 123 -13.40 -4.91 -11.67
C TYR A 123 -12.76 -5.68 -10.52
N VAL A 124 -11.54 -5.33 -10.15
CA VAL A 124 -10.80 -6.01 -9.08
C VAL A 124 -11.40 -5.70 -7.70
N LYS A 125 -11.26 -6.63 -6.76
CA LYS A 125 -11.69 -6.45 -5.37
C LYS A 125 -10.93 -5.34 -4.66
N TYR A 126 -9.62 -5.25 -4.91
CA TYR A 126 -8.74 -4.22 -4.38
C TYR A 126 -8.40 -3.26 -5.51
N ASP A 127 -9.25 -2.23 -5.66
CA ASP A 127 -9.10 -1.18 -6.65
C ASP A 127 -8.00 -0.18 -6.26
N PRO A 128 -7.55 0.69 -7.17
CA PRO A 128 -6.52 1.69 -6.88
C PRO A 128 -6.85 2.59 -5.68
N VAL A 129 -8.09 3.03 -5.56
CA VAL A 129 -8.53 3.86 -4.43
C VAL A 129 -8.39 3.10 -3.13
N TYR A 130 -8.84 1.85 -3.06
CA TYR A 130 -8.67 1.01 -1.87
C TYR A 130 -7.20 0.85 -1.47
N ILE A 131 -6.34 0.57 -2.45
CA ILE A 131 -4.92 0.33 -2.21
C ILE A 131 -4.21 1.59 -1.70
N TYR A 132 -4.41 2.73 -2.34
CA TYR A 132 -3.62 3.95 -2.11
C TYR A 132 -4.26 4.93 -1.12
N TYR A 133 -5.51 4.74 -0.70
CA TYR A 133 -6.26 5.70 0.12
C TYR A 133 -5.51 6.14 1.38
N GLY A 134 -4.99 5.20 2.15
CA GLY A 134 -4.28 5.50 3.40
C GLY A 134 -3.06 6.39 3.18
N ALA A 135 -2.30 6.17 2.12
CA ALA A 135 -1.15 6.99 1.77
C ALA A 135 -1.56 8.38 1.28
N LEU A 136 -2.63 8.48 0.47
CA LEU A 136 -3.15 9.78 0.00
C LEU A 136 -3.60 10.66 1.17
N VAL A 137 -4.21 10.07 2.19
CA VAL A 137 -4.55 10.77 3.45
C VAL A 137 -3.27 11.14 4.21
N SER A 138 -2.35 10.20 4.38
CA SER A 138 -1.09 10.43 5.11
C SER A 138 -0.24 11.55 4.51
N TYR A 139 -0.27 11.70 3.19
CA TYR A 139 0.50 12.74 2.49
C TYR A 139 -0.28 14.03 2.25
N GLY A 140 -1.49 14.16 2.78
CA GLY A 140 -2.31 15.36 2.62
C GLY A 140 -2.74 15.62 1.18
N MET A 141 -2.91 14.57 0.41
CA MET A 141 -3.54 14.62 -0.93
C MET A 141 -5.06 14.43 -0.83
N ILE A 142 -5.53 13.71 0.21
CA ILE A 142 -6.91 13.70 0.69
C ILE A 142 -6.91 14.43 2.03
N LEU A 143 -7.72 15.50 2.14
CA LEU A 143 -7.70 16.45 3.26
C LEU A 143 -8.74 16.12 4.33
N THR A 144 -9.18 14.88 4.41
CA THR A 144 -10.19 14.42 5.37
C THR A 144 -9.95 12.97 5.79
N ASN A 145 -10.31 12.65 7.03
CA ASN A 145 -10.37 11.27 7.55
C ASN A 145 -11.80 10.68 7.51
N SER A 146 -12.78 11.46 7.03
CA SER A 146 -14.17 11.03 6.93
C SER A 146 -14.43 10.27 5.65
N ASN A 147 -15.60 9.63 5.54
CA ASN A 147 -15.99 8.92 4.31
C ASN A 147 -16.11 9.88 3.13
N ILE A 148 -15.19 9.77 2.18
CA ILE A 148 -15.09 10.67 1.03
C ILE A 148 -16.31 10.62 0.11
N TYR A 149 -16.94 9.47 -0.06
CA TYR A 149 -18.12 9.33 -0.91
C TYR A 149 -19.30 10.10 -0.34
N SER A 150 -19.47 10.05 1.00
CA SER A 150 -20.48 10.85 1.69
C SER A 150 -20.20 12.34 1.58
N LEU A 151 -18.95 12.77 1.73
CA LEU A 151 -18.57 14.17 1.63
C LEU A 151 -18.77 14.74 0.21
N ILE A 152 -18.36 14.00 -0.83
CA ILE A 152 -18.62 14.39 -2.23
C ILE A 152 -20.15 14.50 -2.47
N TYR A 153 -20.93 13.55 -1.94
CA TYR A 153 -22.38 13.60 -2.06
C TYR A 153 -22.97 14.85 -1.39
N GLU A 154 -22.60 15.14 -0.15
CA GLU A 154 -23.07 16.34 0.55
C GLU A 154 -22.64 17.62 -0.17
N LYS A 155 -21.40 17.69 -0.65
CA LYS A 155 -20.90 18.82 -1.46
C LYS A 155 -21.71 18.99 -2.75
N SER A 156 -22.07 17.90 -3.42
CA SER A 156 -22.90 17.97 -4.63
C SER A 156 -24.30 18.54 -4.39
N LYS A 157 -24.88 18.38 -3.19
CA LYS A 157 -26.16 18.99 -2.81
C LYS A 157 -26.07 20.49 -2.59
N THR A 158 -24.92 20.97 -2.05
CA THR A 158 -24.76 22.40 -1.75
C THR A 158 -24.56 23.22 -3.02
N ILE A 159 -23.86 22.68 -4.03
CA ILE A 159 -23.67 23.34 -5.32
C ILE A 159 -25.00 23.64 -6.03
N HIS A 160 -26.02 22.81 -5.82
CA HIS A 160 -27.33 22.95 -6.47
C HIS A 160 -28.41 23.62 -5.60
N LYS A 161 -28.15 23.95 -4.35
CA LYS A 161 -29.02 24.83 -3.59
C LYS A 161 -28.75 26.26 -4.05
N GLN A 162 -29.54 26.76 -5.02
CA GLN A 162 -29.62 28.19 -5.27
C GLN A 162 -29.94 28.90 -3.95
N PRO A 163 -29.36 30.09 -3.68
CA PRO A 163 -29.71 30.86 -2.48
C PRO A 163 -31.21 31.14 -2.54
N LYS A 164 -32.00 30.49 -1.69
CA LYS A 164 -33.39 30.89 -1.44
C LYS A 164 -33.31 32.30 -0.90
N LYS A 165 -33.78 33.27 -1.67
CA LYS A 165 -34.04 34.62 -1.22
C LYS A 165 -34.94 34.57 0.00
N TYR A 166 -34.46 35.20 1.09
CA TYR A 166 -35.20 35.57 2.30
C TYR A 166 -35.79 34.44 3.16
N ILE A 167 -35.06 34.10 4.21
CA ILE A 167 -35.64 33.61 5.47
C ILE A 167 -35.53 34.76 6.49
N SER A 168 -36.66 35.08 7.15
CA SER A 168 -36.75 36.12 8.17
C SER A 168 -35.90 35.80 9.39
N GLN A 169 -35.41 36.86 10.05
CA GLN A 169 -34.44 36.85 11.16
C GLN A 169 -34.78 36.08 12.44
N ASP A 170 -35.95 35.45 12.50
CA ASP A 170 -36.50 34.81 13.74
C ASP A 170 -36.23 33.30 13.87
N GLU A 171 -35.68 32.63 12.85
CA GLU A 171 -35.42 31.17 12.89
C GLU A 171 -33.94 30.79 13.13
N GLU A 172 -33.06 31.73 13.40
CA GLU A 172 -31.61 31.50 13.55
C GLU A 172 -31.17 30.88 14.91
N LYS A 173 -32.08 30.63 15.85
CA LYS A 173 -31.70 30.25 17.23
C LYS A 173 -31.75 28.77 17.58
N GLU A 174 -32.17 27.87 16.71
CA GLU A 174 -32.28 26.44 17.02
C GLU A 174 -31.48 25.48 16.13
N MET A 175 -30.65 25.95 15.23
CA MET A 175 -29.79 25.08 14.42
C MET A 175 -28.33 25.20 14.92
N GLY A 176 -28.02 24.41 15.95
CA GLY A 176 -26.66 24.22 16.43
C GLY A 176 -25.72 23.65 15.35
N ASP A 177 -24.48 24.09 15.37
CA ASP A 177 -23.21 23.61 14.82
C ASP A 177 -23.15 22.84 13.46
N ALA A 178 -24.24 22.39 12.89
CA ALA A 178 -24.28 21.68 11.61
C ALA A 178 -24.24 22.61 10.38
N ASN A 179 -24.39 23.91 10.53
CA ASN A 179 -24.53 24.87 9.41
C ASN A 179 -23.26 25.66 9.03
N GLN A 180 -22.11 25.37 9.62
CA GLN A 180 -20.84 26.03 9.27
C GLN A 180 -20.07 25.36 8.12
N LEU A 181 -20.59 24.29 7.52
CA LEU A 181 -20.02 23.68 6.31
C LEU A 181 -20.60 24.30 5.03
N SER A 182 -20.93 25.59 5.04
CA SER A 182 -21.37 26.27 3.84
C SER A 182 -20.15 26.60 2.94
N GLY A 183 -19.94 25.81 1.90
CA GLY A 183 -19.33 26.32 0.70
C GLY A 183 -18.01 25.66 0.35
N ASN A 184 -16.94 26.21 0.41
CA ASN A 184 -15.73 26.02 -0.41
C ASN A 184 -14.59 25.28 0.31
N TYR A 185 -14.85 24.16 1.02
CA TYR A 185 -13.77 23.35 1.56
C TYR A 185 -13.21 22.42 0.50
N GLN A 186 -11.88 22.39 0.40
CA GLN A 186 -11.15 21.50 -0.49
C GLN A 186 -11.03 20.13 0.15
N LEU A 187 -11.47 19.07 -0.55
CA LEU A 187 -11.33 17.69 -0.08
C LEU A 187 -10.07 17.01 -0.61
N PHE A 188 -9.60 17.44 -1.77
CA PHE A 188 -8.50 16.82 -2.49
C PHE A 188 -7.51 17.85 -2.97
N ASP A 189 -6.23 17.50 -2.89
CA ASP A 189 -5.16 18.28 -3.48
C ASP A 189 -4.50 17.49 -4.60
N GLY A 190 -4.79 17.87 -5.83
CA GLY A 190 -4.22 17.28 -7.05
C GLY A 190 -2.97 18.01 -7.56
N GLY A 191 -2.44 18.99 -6.81
CA GLY A 191 -1.22 19.72 -7.19
C GLY A 191 -1.30 20.50 -8.51
N GLY A 192 -2.51 20.82 -8.97
CA GLY A 192 -2.71 21.46 -10.28
C GLY A 192 -2.50 20.51 -11.48
N LEU A 193 -2.24 19.22 -11.24
CA LEU A 193 -2.13 18.22 -12.28
C LEU A 193 -3.50 18.00 -12.94
N SER A 194 -3.52 17.92 -14.28
CA SER A 194 -4.75 17.79 -15.06
C SER A 194 -4.73 16.48 -15.85
N TYR A 195 -5.81 15.71 -15.69
CA TYR A 195 -6.02 14.47 -16.44
C TYR A 195 -7.43 14.42 -17.01
N THR A 196 -7.56 13.77 -18.16
CA THR A 196 -8.86 13.48 -18.76
C THR A 196 -9.20 12.01 -18.52
N PHE A 197 -10.36 11.75 -17.91
CA PHE A 197 -10.81 10.38 -17.58
C PHE A 197 -11.91 9.92 -18.55
N ASP A 198 -11.59 9.91 -19.86
CA ASP A 198 -12.49 9.50 -20.94
C ASP A 198 -12.45 7.98 -21.23
N GLY A 199 -11.39 7.29 -20.80
CA GLY A 199 -11.14 5.88 -21.08
C GLY A 199 -10.40 5.64 -22.40
N TYR A 200 -10.05 6.68 -23.14
CA TYR A 200 -9.44 6.59 -24.47
C TYR A 200 -8.10 7.29 -24.59
N THR A 201 -7.94 8.48 -24.03
CA THR A 201 -6.69 9.26 -24.06
C THR A 201 -5.58 8.50 -23.35
N PRO A 202 -4.48 8.13 -24.04
CA PRO A 202 -3.41 7.35 -23.42
C PRO A 202 -2.74 8.10 -22.27
N ILE A 203 -2.49 7.38 -21.16
CA ILE A 203 -1.74 7.88 -20.01
C ILE A 203 -0.58 6.91 -19.74
N ASN A 204 0.65 7.40 -19.72
CA ASN A 204 1.80 6.55 -19.38
C ASN A 204 1.84 6.29 -17.87
N ILE A 205 2.18 5.04 -17.48
CA ILE A 205 2.31 4.64 -16.06
C ILE A 205 3.54 5.26 -15.40
N ASP A 206 4.55 5.66 -16.16
CA ASP A 206 5.73 6.32 -15.65
C ASP A 206 5.44 7.78 -15.26
N LEU A 207 6.15 8.26 -14.25
CA LEU A 207 5.97 9.63 -13.77
C LEU A 207 6.56 10.66 -14.73
N THR A 208 5.85 11.74 -14.93
CA THR A 208 6.44 13.00 -15.44
C THR A 208 7.21 13.71 -14.32
N SER A 209 8.04 14.69 -14.69
CA SER A 209 8.78 15.50 -13.72
C SER A 209 7.87 16.26 -12.76
N ASP A 210 6.74 16.77 -13.25
CA ASP A 210 5.78 17.53 -12.43
C ASP A 210 5.04 16.62 -11.44
N GLU A 211 4.66 15.42 -11.87
CA GLU A 211 4.07 14.42 -10.99
C GLU A 211 5.05 13.96 -9.92
N ALA A 212 6.29 13.67 -10.29
CA ALA A 212 7.34 13.29 -9.35
C ALA A 212 7.61 14.41 -8.34
N LYS A 213 7.66 15.66 -8.78
CA LYS A 213 7.80 16.83 -7.91
C LYS A 213 6.62 16.95 -6.95
N PHE A 214 5.39 16.86 -7.46
CA PHE A 214 4.19 16.92 -6.62
C PHE A 214 4.21 15.87 -5.51
N ILE A 215 4.48 14.60 -5.84
CA ILE A 215 4.55 13.52 -4.87
C ILE A 215 5.65 13.79 -3.83
N LYS A 216 6.84 14.18 -4.27
CA LYS A 216 7.97 14.53 -3.40
C LYS A 216 7.58 15.65 -2.44
N ASP A 217 7.03 16.74 -2.93
CA ASP A 217 6.65 17.91 -2.13
C ASP A 217 5.59 17.53 -1.07
N LYS A 218 4.62 16.70 -1.45
CA LYS A 218 3.59 16.20 -0.54
C LYS A 218 4.16 15.31 0.57
N ILE A 219 5.06 14.39 0.26
CA ILE A 219 5.69 13.53 1.26
C ILE A 219 6.55 14.35 2.22
N ILE A 220 7.36 15.28 1.71
CA ILE A 220 8.24 16.13 2.52
C ILE A 220 7.45 17.09 3.43
N ALA A 221 6.30 17.58 2.97
CA ALA A 221 5.44 18.48 3.73
C ALA A 221 4.49 17.76 4.69
N SER A 222 4.32 16.44 4.55
CA SER A 222 3.38 15.66 5.37
C SER A 222 3.75 15.68 6.86
N SER A 223 2.79 15.96 7.75
CA SER A 223 2.99 15.88 9.19
C SER A 223 3.36 14.47 9.69
N ILE A 224 3.02 13.44 8.93
CA ILE A 224 3.27 12.03 9.27
C ILE A 224 4.61 11.56 8.70
N ALA A 225 4.94 11.99 7.46
CA ALA A 225 6.08 11.44 6.72
C ALA A 225 7.33 12.34 6.72
N LYS A 226 7.22 13.64 7.06
CA LYS A 226 8.31 14.62 6.93
C LYS A 226 9.63 14.25 7.62
N ASP A 227 9.54 13.51 8.73
CA ASP A 227 10.68 13.08 9.53
C ASP A 227 11.05 11.61 9.30
N SER A 228 10.51 10.97 8.24
CA SER A 228 10.78 9.58 7.89
C SER A 228 12.06 9.43 7.06
N PHE A 229 12.55 8.19 7.00
CA PHE A 229 13.61 7.79 6.08
C PHE A 229 13.24 8.14 4.63
N LEU A 230 12.00 7.87 4.20
CA LEU A 230 11.52 8.21 2.87
C LEU A 230 11.66 9.71 2.56
N ALA A 231 11.19 10.59 3.46
CA ALA A 231 11.28 12.03 3.26
C ALA A 231 12.74 12.52 3.21
N THR A 232 13.62 11.91 4.02
CA THR A 232 15.05 12.22 4.02
C THR A 232 15.67 11.92 2.66
N ILE A 233 15.45 10.71 2.13
CA ILE A 233 15.97 10.38 0.79
C ILE A 233 15.40 11.28 -0.31
N LEU A 234 14.14 11.63 -0.24
CA LEU A 234 13.50 12.51 -1.23
C LEU A 234 14.01 13.95 -1.14
N ARG A 235 14.38 14.43 0.06
CA ARG A 235 14.87 15.80 0.29
C ARG A 235 16.28 16.01 -0.24
N ASP A 236 17.15 15.07 -0.01
CA ASP A 236 18.60 15.25 -0.11
C ASP A 236 19.22 14.77 -1.44
N ASN A 237 18.47 14.63 -2.52
CA ASN A 237 18.95 14.23 -3.84
C ASN A 237 19.91 13.02 -3.81
N TYR A 238 19.39 11.91 -3.44
CA TYR A 238 20.13 10.65 -3.30
C TYR A 238 20.79 10.19 -4.58
N PRO A 239 21.99 9.58 -4.51
CA PRO A 239 22.58 8.92 -5.67
C PRO A 239 21.67 7.77 -6.12
N ILE A 240 21.11 7.87 -7.33
CA ILE A 240 20.22 6.86 -7.94
C ILE A 240 20.85 5.46 -7.88
N GLY A 241 22.16 5.34 -8.00
CA GLY A 241 22.87 4.07 -7.89
C GLY A 241 22.72 3.36 -6.54
N LEU A 242 22.40 4.08 -5.45
CA LEU A 242 22.11 3.45 -4.16
C LEU A 242 20.67 2.88 -4.11
N VAL A 243 19.71 3.55 -4.74
CA VAL A 243 18.31 3.10 -4.79
C VAL A 243 18.14 1.81 -5.61
N GLN A 244 19.06 1.55 -6.53
CA GLN A 244 19.07 0.34 -7.36
C GLN A 244 19.65 -0.90 -6.66
N LYS A 245 20.29 -0.73 -5.51
CA LYS A 245 20.86 -1.85 -4.74
C LYS A 245 19.77 -2.55 -3.92
N SER A 246 20.03 -3.82 -3.61
CA SER A 246 19.19 -4.54 -2.65
C SER A 246 19.19 -3.82 -1.30
N TYR A 247 18.06 -3.80 -0.62
CA TYR A 247 17.93 -3.25 0.73
C TYR A 247 18.97 -3.82 1.71
N PHE A 248 19.32 -5.09 1.57
CA PHE A 248 20.31 -5.77 2.41
C PHE A 248 21.77 -5.40 2.07
N ASP A 249 22.03 -4.94 0.85
CA ASP A 249 23.37 -4.65 0.35
C ASP A 249 23.78 -3.18 0.58
N LEU A 250 22.88 -2.37 1.11
CA LEU A 250 23.13 -0.96 1.33
C LEU A 250 24.06 -0.69 2.51
N GLY A 251 23.89 -1.44 3.61
CA GLY A 251 24.80 -1.42 4.76
C GLY A 251 25.26 0.00 5.16
N ASP A 252 26.53 0.13 5.45
CA ASP A 252 27.14 1.40 5.85
C ASP A 252 27.13 2.50 4.77
N GLN A 253 26.80 2.16 3.51
CA GLN A 253 26.69 3.16 2.45
C GLN A 253 25.59 4.18 2.72
N TRP A 254 24.53 3.79 3.43
CA TRP A 254 23.46 4.68 3.86
C TRP A 254 23.89 5.65 4.95
N LYS A 255 24.82 5.26 5.82
CA LYS A 255 25.23 6.03 7.01
C LYS A 255 25.66 7.46 6.71
N LYS A 256 26.18 7.72 5.51
CA LYS A 256 26.59 9.07 5.09
C LYS A 256 25.44 10.03 4.82
N TYR A 257 24.27 9.50 4.59
CA TYR A 257 23.14 10.23 3.99
C TYR A 257 21.93 10.30 4.87
N ILE A 258 21.84 9.53 5.92
CA ILE A 258 20.70 9.44 6.83
C ILE A 258 21.15 9.73 8.25
N THR A 259 20.19 10.06 9.11
CA THR A 259 20.48 10.27 10.54
C THR A 259 20.88 8.96 11.20
N ASP A 260 21.60 9.04 12.34
CA ASP A 260 21.96 7.86 13.13
C ASP A 260 20.70 7.08 13.57
N GLU A 261 19.61 7.77 13.87
CA GLU A 261 18.33 7.14 14.20
C GLU A 261 17.79 6.33 13.01
N HIS A 262 17.73 6.91 11.82
CA HIS A 262 17.30 6.19 10.63
C HIS A 262 18.20 5.01 10.30
N PHE A 263 19.50 5.17 10.50
CA PHE A 263 20.46 4.08 10.29
C PHE A 263 20.27 2.93 11.26
N MET A 264 19.98 3.24 12.54
CA MET A 264 19.62 2.24 13.55
C MET A 264 18.35 1.48 13.15
N ILE A 265 17.26 2.20 12.80
CA ILE A 265 16.00 1.60 12.38
C ILE A 265 16.20 0.71 11.14
N TYR A 266 16.96 1.21 10.15
CA TYR A 266 17.31 0.43 8.97
C TYR A 266 18.03 -0.87 9.35
N THR A 267 19.05 -0.79 10.20
CA THR A 267 19.85 -1.95 10.62
C THR A 267 18.98 -2.99 11.33
N LEU A 268 18.15 -2.57 12.28
CA LEU A 268 17.24 -3.46 12.99
C LEU A 268 16.22 -4.11 12.06
N SER A 269 15.64 -3.35 11.14
CA SER A 269 14.68 -3.87 10.17
C SER A 269 15.31 -4.86 9.18
N ALA A 270 16.57 -4.62 8.74
CA ALA A 270 17.30 -5.53 7.88
C ALA A 270 17.59 -6.86 8.59
N ARG A 271 18.05 -6.81 9.84
CA ARG A 271 18.28 -8.00 10.67
C ARG A 271 16.97 -8.78 10.90
N PHE A 272 15.90 -8.10 11.26
CA PHE A 272 14.58 -8.72 11.42
C PHE A 272 14.07 -9.35 10.12
N SER A 273 14.28 -8.72 8.98
CA SER A 273 13.91 -9.27 7.67
C SER A 273 14.69 -10.54 7.32
N LYS A 274 15.99 -10.60 7.65
CA LYS A 274 16.80 -11.83 7.51
C LYS A 274 16.24 -12.97 8.38
N PHE A 275 15.93 -12.67 9.63
CA PHE A 275 15.30 -13.62 10.54
C PHE A 275 13.95 -14.13 9.99
N GLN A 276 13.08 -13.23 9.56
CA GLN A 276 11.79 -13.56 8.97
C GLN A 276 11.91 -14.42 7.70
N TYR A 277 12.95 -14.15 6.89
CA TYR A 277 13.23 -14.96 5.71
C TYR A 277 13.63 -16.40 6.08
N LEU A 278 14.49 -16.58 7.10
CA LEU A 278 14.85 -17.92 7.58
C LEU A 278 13.64 -18.68 8.14
N LEU A 279 12.76 -18.02 8.90
CA LEU A 279 11.51 -18.66 9.35
C LEU A 279 10.64 -19.13 8.19
N ARG A 280 10.58 -18.36 7.09
CA ARG A 280 9.84 -18.77 5.89
C ARG A 280 10.46 -20.01 5.24
N LEU A 281 11.79 -20.11 5.18
CA LEU A 281 12.46 -21.32 4.66
C LEU A 281 12.14 -22.56 5.51
N VAL A 282 12.17 -22.42 6.84
CA VAL A 282 11.77 -23.50 7.75
C VAL A 282 10.31 -23.90 7.54
N TYR A 283 9.41 -22.91 7.43
CA TYR A 283 8.00 -23.17 7.14
C TYR A 283 7.82 -23.92 5.83
N ASN A 284 8.46 -23.48 4.76
CA ASN A 284 8.41 -24.13 3.45
C ASN A 284 8.95 -25.54 3.50
N TYR A 285 10.09 -25.75 4.19
CA TYR A 285 10.67 -27.08 4.39
C TYR A 285 9.67 -28.05 5.06
N VAL A 286 9.04 -27.63 6.16
CA VAL A 286 8.04 -28.43 6.87
C VAL A 286 6.82 -28.69 5.99
N PHE A 287 6.34 -27.67 5.26
CA PHE A 287 5.21 -27.81 4.36
C PHE A 287 5.49 -28.80 3.23
N TYR A 288 6.62 -28.68 2.55
CA TYR A 288 7.01 -29.58 1.46
C TYR A 288 7.25 -31.01 1.94
N THR A 289 7.87 -31.17 3.12
CA THR A 289 8.03 -32.50 3.73
C THR A 289 6.67 -33.16 4.01
N ARG A 290 5.68 -32.41 4.53
CA ARG A 290 4.33 -32.93 4.82
C ARG A 290 3.48 -33.20 3.60
N THR A 291 3.84 -32.64 2.46
CA THR A 291 3.15 -32.82 1.16
C THR A 291 3.91 -33.72 0.19
N ASP A 292 4.88 -34.50 0.70
CA ASP A 292 5.70 -35.46 -0.06
C ASP A 292 6.47 -34.84 -1.24
N ARG A 293 6.81 -33.54 -1.14
CA ARG A 293 7.60 -32.77 -2.11
C ARG A 293 9.06 -32.72 -1.68
N THR A 294 9.73 -33.88 -1.73
CA THR A 294 11.08 -34.07 -1.16
C THR A 294 12.13 -33.17 -1.80
N GLU A 295 12.14 -33.02 -3.13
CA GLU A 295 13.12 -32.15 -3.81
C GLU A 295 13.02 -30.68 -3.39
N GLU A 296 11.81 -30.17 -3.26
CA GLU A 296 11.58 -28.80 -2.84
C GLU A 296 11.94 -28.62 -1.35
N ALA A 297 11.65 -29.61 -0.52
CA ALA A 297 12.04 -29.59 0.89
C ALA A 297 13.57 -29.52 1.05
N GLU A 298 14.31 -30.37 0.34
CA GLU A 298 15.77 -30.38 0.37
C GLU A 298 16.36 -29.02 -0.08
N LYS A 299 15.86 -28.41 -1.14
CA LYS A 299 16.30 -27.07 -1.60
C LYS A 299 16.08 -25.98 -0.56
N GLU A 300 14.92 -25.99 0.11
CA GLU A 300 14.65 -24.98 1.16
C GLU A 300 15.55 -25.20 2.38
N PHE A 301 15.81 -26.46 2.76
CA PHE A 301 16.70 -26.79 3.87
C PHE A 301 18.16 -26.41 3.58
N GLU A 302 18.69 -26.75 2.41
CA GLU A 302 20.04 -26.36 2.00
C GLU A 302 20.20 -24.83 2.00
N ARG A 303 19.19 -24.12 1.50
CA ARG A 303 19.18 -22.66 1.49
C ARG A 303 19.14 -22.08 2.91
N TYR A 304 18.36 -22.67 3.81
CA TYR A 304 18.33 -22.29 5.21
C TYR A 304 19.70 -22.46 5.88
N GLU A 305 20.32 -23.63 5.75
CA GLU A 305 21.63 -23.91 6.33
C GLU A 305 22.73 -22.98 5.82
N GLN A 306 22.73 -22.68 4.52
CA GLN A 306 23.65 -21.71 3.92
C GLN A 306 23.47 -20.33 4.55
N LEU A 307 22.25 -19.79 4.53
CA LEU A 307 21.99 -18.44 4.99
C LEU A 307 22.11 -18.29 6.51
N LYS A 308 21.79 -19.32 7.28
CA LYS A 308 22.00 -19.34 8.73
C LYS A 308 23.48 -19.14 9.07
N LYS A 309 24.39 -19.78 8.33
CA LYS A 309 25.83 -19.58 8.49
C LYS A 309 26.28 -18.18 8.07
N GLU A 310 25.80 -17.71 6.93
CA GLU A 310 26.15 -16.40 6.37
C GLU A 310 25.67 -15.25 7.28
N TRP A 311 24.45 -15.34 7.83
CA TRP A 311 23.82 -14.28 8.61
C TRP A 311 23.92 -14.47 10.13
N LYS A 312 24.78 -15.36 10.61
CA LYS A 312 24.87 -15.73 12.03
C LYS A 312 24.99 -14.52 12.97
N SER A 313 25.74 -13.48 12.59
CA SER A 313 25.90 -12.27 13.41
C SER A 313 24.65 -11.38 13.41
N ASP A 314 23.82 -11.44 12.38
CA ASP A 314 22.65 -10.58 12.22
C ASP A 314 21.41 -11.16 12.88
N ILE A 315 21.31 -12.50 12.95
CA ILE A 315 20.11 -13.23 13.40
C ILE A 315 20.22 -13.73 14.84
N SER A 316 21.09 -13.15 15.66
CA SER A 316 21.20 -13.53 17.07
C SER A 316 19.92 -13.21 17.85
N GLU A 317 19.68 -13.95 18.92
CA GLU A 317 18.56 -13.72 19.85
C GLU A 317 18.55 -12.26 20.36
N GLU A 318 19.73 -11.72 20.69
CA GLU A 318 19.88 -10.34 21.13
C GLU A 318 19.38 -9.33 20.08
N ASN A 319 19.77 -9.50 18.82
CA ASN A 319 19.33 -8.63 17.73
C ASN A 319 17.83 -8.71 17.48
N LEU A 320 17.22 -9.89 17.64
CA LEU A 320 15.79 -10.06 17.54
C LEU A 320 15.06 -9.32 18.66
N PHE A 321 15.50 -9.49 19.92
CA PHE A 321 14.86 -8.80 21.04
C PHE A 321 15.05 -7.29 20.99
N GLN A 322 16.20 -6.78 20.52
CA GLN A 322 16.36 -5.35 20.26
C GLN A 322 15.38 -4.82 19.22
N ALA A 323 15.10 -5.58 18.15
CA ALA A 323 14.11 -5.21 17.16
C ALA A 323 12.68 -5.20 17.73
N LEU A 324 12.33 -6.16 18.58
CA LEU A 324 11.04 -6.23 19.27
C LEU A 324 10.85 -5.05 20.22
N ASP A 325 11.82 -4.78 21.07
CA ASP A 325 11.83 -3.67 22.02
C ASP A 325 11.69 -2.32 21.30
N PHE A 326 12.42 -2.14 20.22
CA PHE A 326 12.39 -0.90 19.46
C PHE A 326 11.00 -0.56 18.91
N VAL A 327 10.24 -1.57 18.47
CA VAL A 327 8.87 -1.39 17.99
C VAL A 327 7.83 -1.45 19.09
N GLY A 328 8.24 -1.63 20.35
CA GLY A 328 7.34 -1.74 21.51
C GLY A 328 6.48 -3.02 21.49
N TYR A 329 7.00 -4.09 20.88
CA TYR A 329 6.28 -5.35 20.75
C TYR A 329 6.68 -6.31 21.86
N THR A 330 5.70 -6.83 22.58
CA THR A 330 5.91 -7.89 23.57
C THR A 330 5.36 -9.20 23.01
N LEU A 331 6.17 -10.24 22.97
CA LEU A 331 5.70 -11.58 22.58
C LEU A 331 4.64 -12.05 23.56
N GLN A 332 3.48 -12.44 23.04
CA GLN A 332 2.26 -12.64 23.84
C GLN A 332 2.26 -13.98 24.60
N ASP A 333 3.09 -14.94 24.22
CA ASP A 333 3.14 -16.24 24.85
C ASP A 333 4.54 -16.88 24.85
N ASN A 334 4.72 -17.86 25.75
CA ASN A 334 5.96 -18.60 25.89
C ASN A 334 6.28 -19.48 24.67
N GLY A 335 5.29 -19.89 23.90
CA GLY A 335 5.45 -20.68 22.69
C GLY A 335 6.12 -19.89 21.57
N SER A 336 5.67 -18.64 21.35
CA SER A 336 6.28 -17.73 20.39
C SER A 336 7.73 -17.41 20.76
N ILE A 337 8.01 -17.17 22.04
CA ILE A 337 9.38 -16.92 22.54
C ILE A 337 10.26 -18.15 22.30
N LYS A 338 9.77 -19.34 22.62
CA LYS A 338 10.50 -20.59 22.43
C LYS A 338 10.80 -20.83 20.95
N PHE A 339 9.81 -20.65 20.08
CA PHE A 339 9.96 -20.80 18.64
C PHE A 339 11.01 -19.83 18.07
N CYS A 340 10.97 -18.55 18.47
CA CYS A 340 11.97 -17.56 18.04
C CYS A 340 13.38 -17.94 18.50
N LYS A 341 13.56 -18.45 19.74
CA LYS A 341 14.85 -18.90 20.28
C LYS A 341 15.41 -20.11 19.53
N GLU A 342 14.55 -21.06 19.15
CA GLU A 342 14.96 -22.24 18.40
C GLU A 342 15.33 -21.91 16.94
N ALA A 343 14.80 -20.82 16.38
CA ALA A 343 15.07 -20.38 15.01
C ALA A 343 16.36 -19.54 14.87
N CYS A 344 16.82 -18.89 15.95
CA CYS A 344 18.11 -18.19 16.00
C CYS A 344 19.27 -19.19 16.28
#